data_a1d17f13830b585b464890cadcb3863b
#
_entry.id   a1d17f13830b585b464890cadcb3863b
#
_cell.length_a   1.000
_cell.length_b   1.000
_cell.length_c   1.000
_cell.angle_alpha   90.00
_cell.angle_beta   90.00
_cell.angle_gamma   90.00
#
_symmetry.space_group_name_H-M   'P 1'
#
loop_
_entity.id
_entity.type
_entity.pdbx_description
1 polymer ?
#
loop_
_entity_poly.entity_id
_entity_poly.type
_entity_poly.pdbx_seq_one_letter_code
_entity_poly.pdbx_strand_id
1 'polypeptide(L)'
;LAASAYVEQRLGHANPALLGRAGMFPALRSSLVSGGGVVPRSGSADRVYDTVRQGILDGTYAQGARLGETDLADSLGVSRTPVREALRRLGSEGLLATLPNKGARVRTWTAGELGDIFDLRALLEGHAAARAATRVTDADISAMNDLVTRMEAATGEGVSPDIDLITELNGAFHGAIVTASGNSLLPELMNSLIHVPVVSHTYRLYSPARMRQSMRQHRELLDAVTAGDPAWAEAVMRVHVLSARPVLVGAAHDTERAAGEL
;
A
#
# COMPACT_ATOMS: atom_id res chain seq x y z
N LEU A 1 -14.21 -1.70 -18.22
CA LEU A 1 -14.99 -0.44 -18.09
C LEU A 1 -15.25 -0.09 -16.64
N ALA A 2 -15.67 -1.03 -15.77
CA ALA A 2 -15.94 -0.77 -14.36
C ALA A 2 -14.67 -0.39 -13.56
N ALA A 3 -13.54 -1.06 -13.77
CA ALA A 3 -12.30 -0.78 -13.04
C ALA A 3 -11.65 0.53 -13.48
N SER A 4 -11.65 0.88 -14.78
CA SER A 4 -11.11 2.16 -15.27
C SER A 4 -12.01 3.33 -14.85
N ALA A 5 -13.34 3.18 -14.96
CA ALA A 5 -14.27 4.18 -14.47
C ALA A 5 -14.22 4.34 -12.94
N TYR A 6 -13.98 3.25 -12.22
CA TYR A 6 -13.78 3.27 -10.77
C TYR A 6 -12.52 4.03 -10.37
N VAL A 7 -11.41 3.81 -11.07
CA VAL A 7 -10.13 4.51 -10.84
C VAL A 7 -10.25 5.99 -11.24
N GLU A 8 -10.81 6.31 -12.40
CA GLU A 8 -11.04 7.70 -12.82
C GLU A 8 -12.04 8.44 -11.94
N GLN A 9 -13.10 7.76 -11.52
CA GLN A 9 -14.12 8.34 -10.64
C GLN A 9 -13.61 8.54 -9.21
N ARG A 10 -12.69 7.67 -8.72
CA ARG A 10 -12.12 7.75 -7.37
C ARG A 10 -10.84 8.54 -7.28
N LEU A 11 -9.96 8.48 -8.29
CA LEU A 11 -8.67 9.18 -8.28
C LEU A 11 -8.72 10.58 -8.90
N GLY A 12 -9.83 10.99 -9.54
CA GLY A 12 -9.94 12.26 -10.23
C GLY A 12 -8.86 12.40 -11.33
N HIS A 13 -8.59 13.61 -11.79
CA HIS A 13 -7.54 13.89 -12.78
C HIS A 13 -6.14 13.95 -12.14
N ALA A 14 -5.73 12.90 -11.42
CA ALA A 14 -4.36 12.81 -10.93
C ALA A 14 -3.39 12.86 -12.12
N ASN A 15 -2.38 13.73 -12.04
CA ASN A 15 -1.43 13.96 -13.13
C ASN A 15 -0.73 12.64 -13.53
N PRO A 16 -0.93 12.14 -14.76
CA PRO A 16 -0.37 10.86 -15.23
C PRO A 16 1.16 10.78 -15.14
N ALA A 17 1.85 11.92 -15.15
CA ALA A 17 3.31 11.99 -15.08
C ALA A 17 3.86 11.52 -13.73
N LEU A 18 3.09 11.63 -12.63
CA LEU A 18 3.51 11.17 -11.30
C LEU A 18 3.29 9.67 -11.11
N LEU A 19 2.18 9.16 -11.62
CA LEU A 19 1.88 7.73 -11.55
C LEU A 19 2.83 6.89 -12.43
N GLY A 20 3.31 7.47 -13.53
CA GLY A 20 4.28 6.82 -14.43
C GLY A 20 5.73 6.81 -13.91
N ARG A 21 6.10 7.74 -13.01
CA ARG A 21 7.45 7.82 -12.42
C ARG A 21 7.58 7.05 -11.11
N ALA A 22 6.50 6.92 -10.35
CA ALA A 22 6.49 6.13 -9.12
C ALA A 22 6.43 4.63 -9.46
N GLY A 23 7.60 4.01 -9.70
CA GLY A 23 7.74 2.56 -9.91
C GLY A 23 7.28 1.69 -8.72
N MET A 24 6.62 2.27 -7.73
CA MET A 24 6.29 1.68 -6.45
C MET A 24 5.01 0.84 -6.42
N PHE A 25 4.22 0.85 -7.50
CA PHE A 25 3.02 0.01 -7.60
C PHE A 25 2.85 -0.52 -9.03
N PRO A 26 3.37 -1.72 -9.34
CA PRO A 26 3.20 -2.33 -10.68
C PRO A 26 1.74 -2.46 -11.12
N ALA A 27 0.81 -2.59 -10.18
CA ALA A 27 -0.62 -2.70 -10.44
C ALA A 27 -1.25 -1.44 -11.08
N LEU A 28 -0.65 -0.26 -10.89
CA LEU A 28 -1.13 0.99 -11.48
C LEU A 28 -0.66 1.19 -12.95
N ARG A 29 0.37 0.49 -13.39
CA ARG A 29 0.89 0.63 -14.77
C ARG A 29 -0.04 0.11 -15.85
N SER A 30 -0.86 -0.90 -15.57
CA SER A 30 -1.74 -1.50 -16.59
C SER A 30 -2.97 -0.65 -16.93
N SER A 31 -3.32 0.33 -16.08
CA SER A 31 -4.52 1.16 -16.28
C SER A 31 -4.28 2.50 -17.00
N LEU A 32 -3.03 2.96 -17.13
CA LEU A 32 -2.72 4.33 -17.56
C LEU A 32 -2.07 4.45 -18.95
N VAL A 33 -1.73 3.35 -19.61
CA VAL A 33 -1.14 3.36 -20.96
C VAL A 33 -2.13 2.72 -21.94
N SER A 34 -3.17 3.42 -22.33
CA SER A 34 -3.91 3.13 -23.57
C SER A 34 -4.78 4.33 -23.97
N GLY A 35 -4.19 5.26 -24.68
CA GLY A 35 -4.92 6.10 -25.60
C GLY A 35 -5.36 5.24 -26.79
N GLY A 36 -6.68 5.09 -26.99
CA GLY A 36 -7.34 4.64 -28.20
C GLY A 36 -7.06 3.18 -28.61
N GLY A 37 -7.85 2.24 -28.16
CA GLY A 37 -7.88 0.85 -28.65
C GLY A 37 -8.59 -0.05 -27.66
N VAL A 38 -9.48 -0.90 -28.15
CA VAL A 38 -10.23 -2.00 -27.51
C VAL A 38 -9.68 -2.35 -26.11
N VAL A 39 -10.49 -2.09 -25.07
CA VAL A 39 -10.20 -2.48 -23.68
C VAL A 39 -9.94 -4.00 -23.67
N PRO A 40 -8.72 -4.47 -23.26
CA PRO A 40 -8.51 -5.90 -23.09
C PRO A 40 -9.50 -6.37 -22.00
N ARG A 41 -10.31 -7.38 -22.31
CA ARG A 41 -11.06 -8.10 -21.27
C ARG A 41 -10.02 -8.55 -20.25
N SER A 42 -10.10 -8.07 -19.01
CA SER A 42 -9.20 -8.54 -17.95
C SER A 42 -9.20 -10.06 -17.96
N GLY A 43 -8.00 -10.64 -18.10
CA GLY A 43 -7.86 -12.10 -18.21
C GLY A 43 -8.44 -12.77 -16.97
N SER A 44 -8.77 -14.05 -17.06
CA SER A 44 -9.23 -14.81 -15.87
C SER A 44 -8.21 -14.78 -14.73
N ALA A 45 -6.92 -14.67 -15.04
CA ALA A 45 -5.84 -14.54 -14.06
C ALA A 45 -5.90 -13.19 -13.32
N ASP A 46 -6.19 -12.08 -14.02
CA ASP A 46 -6.33 -10.76 -13.38
C ASP A 46 -7.53 -10.73 -12.44
N ARG A 47 -8.68 -11.29 -12.85
CA ARG A 47 -9.86 -11.36 -11.97
C ARG A 47 -9.61 -12.19 -10.72
N VAL A 48 -8.93 -13.33 -10.85
CA VAL A 48 -8.55 -14.17 -9.70
C VAL A 48 -7.58 -13.40 -8.79
N TYR A 49 -6.57 -12.75 -9.37
CA TYR A 49 -5.62 -11.92 -8.65
C TYR A 49 -6.32 -10.83 -7.85
N ASP A 50 -7.19 -10.04 -8.48
CA ASP A 50 -7.92 -8.95 -7.81
C ASP A 50 -8.82 -9.49 -6.68
N THR A 51 -9.54 -10.60 -6.93
CA THR A 51 -10.43 -11.21 -5.92
C THR A 51 -9.64 -11.73 -4.72
N VAL A 52 -8.56 -12.47 -4.95
CA VAL A 52 -7.75 -13.05 -3.86
C VAL A 52 -7.01 -11.94 -3.10
N ARG A 53 -6.47 -10.95 -3.84
CA ARG A 53 -5.82 -9.79 -3.23
C ARG A 53 -6.77 -9.03 -2.31
N GLN A 54 -7.98 -8.74 -2.79
CA GLN A 54 -8.98 -8.06 -1.98
C GLN A 54 -9.36 -8.87 -0.75
N GLY A 55 -9.58 -10.19 -0.90
CA GLY A 55 -9.89 -11.08 0.22
C GLY A 55 -8.78 -11.19 1.27
N ILE A 56 -7.51 -11.01 0.87
CA ILE A 56 -6.40 -10.90 1.83
C ILE A 56 -6.44 -9.54 2.55
N LEU A 57 -6.69 -8.45 1.82
CA LEU A 57 -6.70 -7.11 2.37
C LEU A 57 -7.86 -6.86 3.34
N ASP A 58 -9.05 -7.39 3.05
CA ASP A 58 -10.24 -7.23 3.89
C ASP A 58 -10.36 -8.29 5.01
N GLY A 59 -9.44 -9.28 5.02
CA GLY A 59 -9.40 -10.34 6.04
C GLY A 59 -10.31 -11.54 5.76
N THR A 60 -11.02 -11.59 4.63
CA THR A 60 -11.77 -12.78 4.17
C THR A 60 -10.86 -14.01 4.14
N TYR A 61 -9.63 -13.83 3.66
CA TYR A 61 -8.55 -14.80 3.81
C TYR A 61 -7.66 -14.37 4.99
N ALA A 62 -7.90 -14.95 6.15
CA ALA A 62 -7.15 -14.66 7.37
C ALA A 62 -5.65 -14.90 7.19
N GLN A 63 -4.82 -14.19 7.97
CA GLN A 63 -3.38 -14.46 8.02
C GLN A 63 -3.11 -15.93 8.36
N GLY A 64 -2.16 -16.55 7.66
CA GLY A 64 -1.84 -17.96 7.80
C GLY A 64 -2.83 -18.92 7.11
N ALA A 65 -3.94 -18.43 6.56
CA ALA A 65 -4.90 -19.28 5.84
C ALA A 65 -4.25 -19.92 4.62
N ARG A 66 -4.58 -21.18 4.37
CA ARG A 66 -4.14 -21.93 3.20
C ARG A 66 -5.09 -21.66 2.03
N LEU A 67 -4.53 -21.30 0.89
CA LEU A 67 -5.24 -21.09 -0.37
C LEU A 67 -4.89 -22.23 -1.34
N GLY A 68 -5.79 -23.20 -1.48
CA GLY A 68 -5.66 -24.33 -2.39
C GLY A 68 -5.99 -23.92 -3.83
N GLU A 69 -5.16 -24.35 -4.81
CA GLU A 69 -5.42 -24.03 -6.22
C GLU A 69 -6.78 -24.60 -6.69
N THR A 70 -7.14 -25.79 -6.24
CA THR A 70 -8.39 -26.46 -6.64
C THR A 70 -9.59 -25.75 -6.01
N ASP A 71 -9.54 -25.51 -4.70
CA ASP A 71 -10.63 -24.88 -3.97
C ASP A 71 -10.95 -23.48 -4.51
N LEU A 72 -9.90 -22.70 -4.82
CA LEU A 72 -10.06 -21.38 -5.46
C LEU A 72 -10.60 -21.48 -6.88
N ALA A 73 -10.13 -22.46 -7.68
CA ALA A 73 -10.61 -22.67 -9.04
C ALA A 73 -12.12 -22.98 -9.05
N ASP A 74 -12.55 -23.87 -8.18
CA ASP A 74 -13.93 -24.28 -8.02
C ASP A 74 -14.83 -23.12 -7.52
N SER A 75 -14.37 -22.39 -6.50
CA SER A 75 -15.12 -21.27 -5.91
C SER A 75 -15.27 -20.08 -6.88
N LEU A 76 -14.27 -19.85 -7.75
CA LEU A 76 -14.26 -18.72 -8.69
C LEU A 76 -14.75 -19.10 -10.09
N GLY A 77 -15.08 -20.38 -10.33
CA GLY A 77 -15.58 -20.87 -11.62
C GLY A 77 -14.55 -20.75 -12.75
N VAL A 78 -13.25 -20.98 -12.45
CA VAL A 78 -12.15 -20.89 -13.42
C VAL A 78 -11.31 -22.17 -13.44
N SER A 79 -10.43 -22.34 -14.43
CA SER A 79 -9.45 -23.43 -14.41
C SER A 79 -8.30 -23.13 -13.44
N ARG A 80 -7.51 -24.15 -13.11
CA ARG A 80 -6.37 -24.02 -12.17
C ARG A 80 -5.22 -23.14 -12.68
N THR A 81 -5.08 -23.01 -14.01
CA THR A 81 -3.99 -22.23 -14.61
C THR A 81 -4.01 -20.75 -14.22
N PRO A 82 -5.14 -19.99 -14.40
CA PRO A 82 -5.22 -18.59 -13.95
C PRO A 82 -5.09 -18.44 -12.44
N VAL A 83 -5.55 -19.42 -11.65
CA VAL A 83 -5.36 -19.41 -10.19
C VAL A 83 -3.87 -19.51 -9.83
N ARG A 84 -3.14 -20.45 -10.44
CA ARG A 84 -1.70 -20.59 -10.20
C ARG A 84 -0.91 -19.35 -10.57
N GLU A 85 -1.27 -18.71 -11.69
CA GLU A 85 -0.65 -17.46 -12.13
C GLU A 85 -0.91 -16.33 -11.14
N ALA A 86 -2.16 -16.16 -10.69
CA ALA A 86 -2.54 -15.17 -9.69
C ALA A 86 -1.83 -15.40 -8.35
N LEU A 87 -1.82 -16.64 -7.83
CA LEU A 87 -1.13 -16.98 -6.59
C LEU A 87 0.39 -16.76 -6.68
N ARG A 88 1.02 -17.05 -7.82
CA ARG A 88 2.45 -16.78 -8.03
C ARG A 88 2.72 -15.28 -8.01
N ARG A 89 1.89 -14.46 -8.64
CA ARG A 89 1.99 -13.01 -8.65
C ARG A 89 1.83 -12.43 -7.25
N LEU A 90 0.81 -12.85 -6.50
CA LEU A 90 0.62 -12.48 -5.10
C LEU A 90 1.78 -12.92 -4.21
N GLY A 91 2.39 -14.07 -4.51
CA GLY A 91 3.60 -14.53 -3.82
C GLY A 91 4.82 -13.65 -4.10
N SER A 92 5.01 -13.18 -5.35
CA SER A 92 6.11 -12.24 -5.68
C SER A 92 5.90 -10.85 -5.07
N GLU A 93 4.65 -10.48 -4.74
CA GLU A 93 4.29 -9.26 -4.03
C GLU A 93 4.34 -9.41 -2.48
N GLY A 94 4.74 -10.58 -1.99
CA GLY A 94 4.89 -10.85 -0.55
C GLY A 94 3.57 -11.02 0.23
N LEU A 95 2.41 -11.11 -0.47
CA LEU A 95 1.13 -11.39 0.18
C LEU A 95 0.97 -12.85 0.58
N LEU A 96 1.59 -13.74 -0.20
CA LEU A 96 1.49 -15.18 -0.02
C LEU A 96 2.87 -15.81 0.12
N ALA A 97 2.97 -16.84 0.95
CA ALA A 97 4.07 -17.79 0.95
C ALA A 97 3.68 -19.00 0.08
N THR A 98 4.49 -19.32 -0.93
CA THR A 98 4.24 -20.44 -1.83
C THR A 98 4.47 -21.76 -1.12
N LEU A 99 3.53 -22.71 -1.24
CA LEU A 99 3.67 -24.08 -0.75
C LEU A 99 3.88 -24.99 -1.97
N PRO A 100 5.08 -25.65 -2.13
CA PRO A 100 5.33 -26.52 -3.27
C PRO A 100 4.23 -27.57 -3.44
N ASN A 101 3.61 -27.62 -4.61
CA ASN A 101 2.52 -28.54 -4.98
C ASN A 101 1.24 -28.48 -4.11
N LYS A 102 1.08 -27.44 -3.27
CA LYS A 102 -0.03 -27.34 -2.31
C LYS A 102 -0.75 -25.99 -2.31
N GLY A 103 -0.50 -25.14 -3.32
CA GLY A 103 -1.04 -23.79 -3.39
C GLY A 103 -0.19 -22.78 -2.63
N ALA A 104 -0.82 -21.90 -1.87
CA ALA A 104 -0.16 -20.85 -1.12
C ALA A 104 -0.76 -20.69 0.28
N ARG A 105 -0.07 -19.94 1.14
CA ARG A 105 -0.54 -19.54 2.46
C ARG A 105 -0.49 -18.03 2.56
N VAL A 106 -1.52 -17.40 3.10
CA VAL A 106 -1.50 -15.96 3.41
C VAL A 106 -0.35 -15.70 4.38
N ARG A 107 0.52 -14.72 4.03
CA ARG A 107 1.69 -14.43 4.83
C ARG A 107 1.30 -13.92 6.21
N THR A 108 2.01 -14.36 7.20
CA THR A 108 1.99 -13.83 8.57
C THR A 108 3.29 -13.13 8.84
N TRP A 109 3.26 -12.07 9.63
CA TRP A 109 4.44 -11.42 10.15
C TRP A 109 4.44 -11.54 11.66
N THR A 110 5.58 -11.91 12.23
CA THR A 110 5.79 -11.86 13.68
C THR A 110 5.88 -10.41 14.14
N ALA A 111 5.63 -10.18 15.42
CA ALA A 111 5.78 -8.86 16.03
C ALA A 111 7.22 -8.31 15.85
N GLY A 112 8.25 -9.19 15.91
CA GLY A 112 9.64 -8.85 15.64
C GLY A 112 9.85 -8.38 14.20
N GLU A 113 9.41 -9.16 13.20
CA GLU A 113 9.53 -8.78 11.78
C GLU A 113 8.83 -7.46 11.48
N LEU A 114 7.64 -7.23 12.05
CA LEU A 114 6.96 -5.94 11.91
C LEU A 114 7.77 -4.80 12.53
N GLY A 115 8.37 -5.03 13.71
CA GLY A 115 9.26 -4.06 14.33
C GLY A 115 10.40 -3.66 13.41
N ASP A 116 11.11 -4.64 12.86
CA ASP A 116 12.24 -4.44 11.94
C ASP A 116 11.82 -3.70 10.66
N ILE A 117 10.65 -4.04 10.09
CA ILE A 117 10.10 -3.34 8.93
C ILE A 117 9.87 -1.86 9.22
N PHE A 118 9.25 -1.52 10.36
CA PHE A 118 9.01 -0.13 10.73
C PHE A 118 10.30 0.64 11.00
N ASP A 119 11.31 0.02 11.60
CA ASP A 119 12.62 0.64 11.85
C ASP A 119 13.34 0.95 10.53
N LEU A 120 13.38 -0.01 9.59
CA LEU A 120 13.96 0.21 8.27
C LEU A 120 13.18 1.26 7.46
N ARG A 121 11.85 1.23 7.50
CA ARG A 121 11.02 2.25 6.86
C ARG A 121 11.32 3.64 7.40
N ALA A 122 11.38 3.79 8.71
CA ALA A 122 11.68 5.07 9.33
C ALA A 122 13.04 5.65 8.90
N LEU A 123 14.04 4.78 8.72
CA LEU A 123 15.36 5.19 8.22
C LEU A 123 15.31 5.59 6.74
N LEU A 124 14.75 4.75 5.89
CA LEU A 124 14.76 4.95 4.43
C LEU A 124 13.81 6.05 3.99
N GLU A 125 12.59 6.07 4.52
CA GLU A 125 11.59 7.09 4.19
C GLU A 125 11.97 8.46 4.80
N GLY A 126 12.54 8.50 6.01
CA GLY A 126 13.10 9.71 6.59
C GLY A 126 14.21 10.31 5.73
N HIS A 127 15.18 9.48 5.31
CA HIS A 127 16.21 9.90 4.36
C HIS A 127 15.62 10.37 3.02
N ALA A 128 14.60 9.70 2.50
CA ALA A 128 13.91 10.12 1.28
C ALA A 128 13.26 11.50 1.44
N ALA A 129 12.57 11.74 2.56
CA ALA A 129 11.91 13.01 2.85
C ALA A 129 12.91 14.17 2.96
N ALA A 130 14.02 13.97 3.68
CA ALA A 130 15.09 14.98 3.76
C ALA A 130 15.65 15.36 2.38
N ARG A 131 15.86 14.37 1.51
CA ARG A 131 16.35 14.62 0.16
C ARG A 131 15.28 15.27 -0.72
N ALA A 132 14.04 14.86 -0.61
CA ALA A 132 12.93 15.42 -1.36
C ALA A 132 12.75 16.91 -1.07
N ALA A 133 12.83 17.34 0.19
CA ALA A 133 12.71 18.74 0.60
C ALA A 133 13.63 19.70 -0.17
N THR A 134 14.79 19.24 -0.65
CA THR A 134 15.72 20.07 -1.45
C THR A 134 15.59 19.87 -2.96
N ARG A 135 14.59 19.10 -3.44
CA ARG A 135 14.50 18.68 -4.85
C ARG A 135 13.12 18.77 -5.46
N VAL A 136 12.08 18.84 -4.63
CA VAL A 136 10.69 18.94 -5.12
C VAL A 136 10.51 20.14 -6.02
N THR A 137 9.72 19.96 -7.05
CA THR A 137 9.22 21.02 -7.92
C THR A 137 7.83 21.46 -7.47
N ASP A 138 7.37 22.64 -7.92
CA ASP A 138 5.99 23.11 -7.67
C ASP A 138 4.95 22.10 -8.16
N ALA A 139 5.23 21.37 -9.24
CA ALA A 139 4.37 20.33 -9.76
C ALA A 139 4.29 19.12 -8.81
N ASP A 140 5.42 18.71 -8.20
CA ASP A 140 5.44 17.63 -7.21
C ASP A 140 4.68 18.05 -5.96
N ILE A 141 4.87 19.27 -5.46
CA ILE A 141 4.15 19.82 -4.30
C ILE A 141 2.64 19.85 -4.56
N SER A 142 2.23 20.36 -5.72
CA SER A 142 0.81 20.42 -6.11
C SER A 142 0.17 19.03 -6.10
N ALA A 143 0.86 18.05 -6.66
CA ALA A 143 0.35 16.67 -6.72
C ALA A 143 0.32 16.00 -5.34
N MET A 144 1.34 16.20 -4.49
CA MET A 144 1.32 15.70 -3.12
C MET A 144 0.20 16.35 -2.30
N ASN A 145 -0.07 17.65 -2.52
CA ASN A 145 -1.16 18.35 -1.85
C ASN A 145 -2.53 17.80 -2.24
N ASP A 146 -2.75 17.44 -3.51
CA ASP A 146 -3.99 16.75 -3.94
C ASP A 146 -4.17 15.43 -3.18
N LEU A 147 -3.12 14.62 -3.09
CA LEU A 147 -3.17 13.34 -2.37
C LEU A 147 -3.51 13.51 -0.89
N VAL A 148 -2.86 14.46 -0.21
CA VAL A 148 -3.13 14.75 1.21
C VAL A 148 -4.56 15.26 1.41
N THR A 149 -5.02 16.19 0.58
CA THR A 149 -6.38 16.74 0.66
C THR A 149 -7.44 15.66 0.48
N ARG A 150 -7.21 14.71 -0.42
CA ARG A 150 -8.12 13.58 -0.66
C ARG A 150 -8.10 12.58 0.50
N MET A 151 -6.95 12.32 1.13
CA MET A 151 -6.88 11.51 2.34
C MET A 151 -7.64 12.16 3.49
N GLU A 152 -7.50 13.48 3.68
CA GLU A 152 -8.24 14.25 4.68
C GLU A 152 -9.75 14.18 4.44
N ALA A 153 -10.19 14.33 3.20
CA ALA A 153 -11.61 14.22 2.83
C ALA A 153 -12.18 12.80 3.08
N ALA A 154 -11.38 11.76 2.83
CA ALA A 154 -11.77 10.37 3.05
C ALA A 154 -11.85 9.98 4.55
N THR A 155 -11.37 10.84 5.45
CA THR A 155 -11.31 10.61 6.92
C THR A 155 -12.01 11.69 7.73
N GLY A 156 -12.76 12.59 7.09
CA GLY A 156 -13.45 13.72 7.71
C GLY A 156 -14.52 13.33 8.73
N GLU A 157 -15.00 14.29 9.50
CA GLU A 157 -16.08 14.05 10.47
C GLU A 157 -17.35 13.55 9.79
N GLY A 158 -17.96 12.49 10.34
CA GLY A 158 -19.17 11.88 9.80
C GLY A 158 -18.95 11.00 8.57
N VAL A 159 -17.71 10.84 8.11
CA VAL A 159 -17.38 9.95 6.99
C VAL A 159 -16.92 8.60 7.53
N SER A 160 -17.52 7.53 7.01
CA SER A 160 -16.98 6.18 7.21
C SER A 160 -15.71 6.04 6.36
N PRO A 161 -14.54 5.77 6.97
CA PRO A 161 -13.28 5.74 6.23
C PRO A 161 -13.27 4.64 5.15
N ASP A 162 -12.97 5.00 3.91
CA ASP A 162 -12.67 4.05 2.84
C ASP A 162 -11.19 3.64 2.96
N ILE A 163 -10.94 2.54 3.66
CA ILE A 163 -9.58 2.08 3.99
C ILE A 163 -8.78 1.76 2.72
N ASP A 164 -9.41 1.23 1.69
CA ASP A 164 -8.73 0.87 0.45
C ASP A 164 -8.26 2.14 -0.29
N LEU A 165 -9.14 3.14 -0.39
CA LEU A 165 -8.79 4.45 -0.95
C LEU A 165 -7.69 5.14 -0.14
N ILE A 166 -7.79 5.14 1.20
CA ILE A 166 -6.77 5.75 2.07
C ILE A 166 -5.43 5.04 1.88
N THR A 167 -5.42 3.70 1.78
CA THR A 167 -4.20 2.91 1.56
C THR A 167 -3.54 3.25 0.22
N GLU A 168 -4.34 3.39 -0.84
CA GLU A 168 -3.84 3.79 -2.18
C GLU A 168 -3.24 5.19 -2.17
N LEU A 169 -3.98 6.16 -1.61
CA LEU A 169 -3.52 7.57 -1.53
C LEU A 169 -2.26 7.71 -0.68
N ASN A 170 -2.21 7.02 0.46
CA ASN A 170 -1.02 6.95 1.31
C ASN A 170 0.19 6.40 0.55
N GLY A 171 0.01 5.28 -0.15
CA GLY A 171 1.08 4.69 -0.95
C GLY A 171 1.57 5.63 -2.06
N ALA A 172 0.65 6.33 -2.74
CA ALA A 172 0.99 7.31 -3.77
C ALA A 172 1.76 8.51 -3.18
N PHE A 173 1.37 9.01 -2.00
CA PHE A 173 2.03 10.13 -1.32
C PHE A 173 3.46 9.77 -0.89
N HIS A 174 3.64 8.64 -0.20
CA HIS A 174 4.98 8.17 0.18
C HIS A 174 5.85 7.88 -1.05
N GLY A 175 5.26 7.30 -2.10
CA GLY A 175 5.94 7.06 -3.37
C GLY A 175 6.40 8.33 -4.08
N ALA A 176 5.59 9.39 -4.03
CA ALA A 176 5.96 10.69 -4.58
C ALA A 176 7.19 11.27 -3.85
N ILE A 177 7.23 11.18 -2.52
CA ILE A 177 8.39 11.62 -1.72
C ILE A 177 9.64 10.81 -2.06
N VAL A 178 9.52 9.46 -2.13
CA VAL A 178 10.64 8.58 -2.49
C VAL A 178 11.17 8.93 -3.89
N THR A 179 10.28 9.18 -4.84
CA THR A 179 10.65 9.58 -6.21
C THR A 179 11.33 10.94 -6.24
N ALA A 180 10.78 11.94 -5.54
CA ALA A 180 11.33 13.28 -5.45
C ALA A 180 12.70 13.32 -4.75
N SER A 181 13.02 12.32 -3.92
CA SER A 181 14.35 12.19 -3.30
C SER A 181 15.49 12.10 -4.31
N GLY A 182 15.19 11.71 -5.57
CA GLY A 182 16.16 11.53 -6.63
C GLY A 182 17.14 10.36 -6.42
N ASN A 183 16.88 9.48 -5.45
CA ASN A 183 17.68 8.27 -5.25
C ASN A 183 17.04 7.10 -6.00
N SER A 184 17.68 6.66 -7.09
CA SER A 184 17.15 5.62 -7.98
C SER A 184 17.04 4.22 -7.36
N LEU A 185 17.71 3.96 -6.24
CA LEU A 185 17.68 2.67 -5.55
C LEU A 185 16.53 2.57 -4.54
N LEU A 186 16.09 3.70 -4.00
CA LEU A 186 15.05 3.70 -2.95
C LEU A 186 13.72 3.11 -3.39
N PRO A 187 13.19 3.36 -4.60
CA PRO A 187 11.91 2.78 -5.02
C PRO A 187 11.89 1.25 -4.96
N GLU A 188 12.96 0.61 -5.41
CA GLU A 188 13.06 -0.87 -5.40
C GLU A 188 13.18 -1.42 -3.98
N LEU A 189 14.03 -0.80 -3.14
CA LEU A 189 14.17 -1.16 -1.73
C LEU A 189 12.85 -0.99 -0.98
N MET A 190 12.15 0.12 -1.19
CA MET A 190 10.86 0.39 -0.54
C MET A 190 9.80 -0.62 -0.98
N ASN A 191 9.75 -0.99 -2.26
CA ASN A 191 8.85 -2.04 -2.75
C ASN A 191 9.08 -3.41 -2.10
N SER A 192 10.32 -3.72 -1.72
CA SER A 192 10.63 -4.98 -1.04
C SER A 192 10.25 -4.97 0.45
N LEU A 193 10.15 -3.79 1.06
CA LEU A 193 9.85 -3.61 2.49
C LEU A 193 8.37 -3.32 2.75
N ILE A 194 7.77 -2.45 1.91
CA ILE A 194 6.38 -2.01 2.11
C ILE A 194 5.43 -3.01 1.44
N HIS A 195 4.83 -3.85 2.26
CA HIS A 195 3.76 -4.72 1.82
C HIS A 195 2.41 -4.01 2.01
N VAL A 196 1.65 -3.85 0.94
CA VAL A 196 0.31 -3.23 0.97
C VAL A 196 -0.59 -3.78 2.08
N PRO A 197 -0.59 -5.11 2.37
CA PRO A 197 -1.37 -5.65 3.48
C PRO A 197 -0.99 -5.09 4.85
N VAL A 198 0.29 -4.82 5.09
CA VAL A 198 0.77 -4.23 6.35
C VAL A 198 0.17 -2.84 6.54
N VAL A 199 0.18 -2.01 5.49
CA VAL A 199 -0.36 -0.65 5.54
C VAL A 199 -1.89 -0.67 5.68
N SER A 200 -2.60 -1.46 4.87
CA SER A 200 -4.05 -1.60 4.93
C SER A 200 -4.52 -2.12 6.30
N HIS A 201 -3.85 -3.13 6.84
CA HIS A 201 -4.16 -3.68 8.15
C HIS A 201 -3.93 -2.65 9.27
N THR A 202 -2.87 -1.84 9.17
CA THR A 202 -2.60 -0.74 10.11
C THR A 202 -3.78 0.24 10.16
N TYR A 203 -4.29 0.68 9.01
CA TYR A 203 -5.43 1.60 8.96
C TYR A 203 -6.73 0.98 9.50
N ARG A 204 -6.96 -0.32 9.29
CA ARG A 204 -8.12 -1.03 9.87
C ARG A 204 -8.11 -1.08 11.40
N LEU A 205 -6.93 -1.06 12.00
CA LEU A 205 -6.73 -1.05 13.45
C LEU A 205 -6.76 0.35 14.08
N TYR A 206 -6.72 1.41 13.27
CA TYR A 206 -6.70 2.77 13.81
C TYR A 206 -8.03 3.16 14.45
N SER A 207 -7.93 3.70 15.65
CA SER A 207 -9.05 4.49 16.24
C SER A 207 -9.26 5.77 15.41
N PRO A 208 -10.46 6.38 15.49
CA PRO A 208 -10.71 7.68 14.82
C PRO A 208 -9.69 8.76 15.20
N ALA A 209 -9.26 8.80 16.45
CA ALA A 209 -8.25 9.75 16.92
C ALA A 209 -6.87 9.49 16.28
N ARG A 210 -6.49 8.22 16.15
CA ARG A 210 -5.23 7.81 15.50
C ARG A 210 -5.26 8.09 14.00
N MET A 211 -6.38 7.85 13.35
CA MET A 211 -6.57 8.19 11.95
C MET A 211 -6.36 9.69 11.70
N ARG A 212 -7.04 10.55 12.47
CA ARG A 212 -6.86 12.01 12.39
C ARG A 212 -5.42 12.45 12.66
N GLN A 213 -4.72 11.80 13.59
CA GLN A 213 -3.31 12.07 13.83
C GLN A 213 -2.45 11.74 12.63
N SER A 214 -2.68 10.59 12.00
CA SER A 214 -1.96 10.18 10.78
C SER A 214 -2.15 11.21 9.65
N MET A 215 -3.38 11.68 9.43
CA MET A 215 -3.66 12.71 8.41
C MET A 215 -2.95 14.04 8.71
N ARG A 216 -2.94 14.50 9.96
CA ARG A 216 -2.18 15.70 10.35
C ARG A 216 -0.67 15.53 10.10
N GLN A 217 -0.12 14.34 10.34
CA GLN A 217 1.29 14.05 10.06
C GLN A 217 1.61 14.08 8.56
N HIS A 218 0.70 13.61 7.68
CA HIS A 218 0.87 13.77 6.23
C HIS A 218 0.89 15.24 5.81
N ARG A 219 0.00 16.07 6.38
CA ARG A 219 -0.04 17.51 6.12
C ARG A 219 1.25 18.18 6.58
N GLU A 220 1.69 17.93 7.81
CA GLU A 220 2.94 18.45 8.36
C GLU A 220 4.16 18.04 7.54
N LEU A 221 4.18 16.80 7.04
CA LEU A 221 5.27 16.32 6.18
C LEU A 221 5.30 17.08 4.84
N LEU A 222 4.14 17.32 4.24
CA LEU A 222 4.03 18.14 3.03
C LEU A 222 4.50 19.58 3.30
N ASP A 223 4.13 20.16 4.43
CA ASP A 223 4.56 21.51 4.82
C ASP A 223 6.08 21.58 4.98
N ALA A 224 6.70 20.58 5.63
CA ALA A 224 8.16 20.50 5.79
C ALA A 224 8.90 20.34 4.46
N VAL A 225 8.37 19.52 3.55
CA VAL A 225 8.92 19.33 2.20
C VAL A 225 8.77 20.61 1.38
N THR A 226 7.64 21.30 1.47
CA THR A 226 7.37 22.58 0.78
C THR A 226 8.26 23.72 1.30
N ALA A 227 8.52 23.72 2.61
CA ALA A 227 9.44 24.69 3.23
C ALA A 227 10.92 24.48 2.83
N GLY A 228 11.24 23.36 2.20
CA GLY A 228 12.61 23.02 1.84
C GLY A 228 13.50 22.73 3.04
N ASP A 229 12.93 22.23 4.17
CA ASP A 229 13.67 21.91 5.39
C ASP A 229 13.92 20.40 5.53
N PRO A 230 15.13 19.91 5.20
CA PRO A 230 15.46 18.49 5.25
C PRO A 230 15.36 17.88 6.67
N ALA A 231 15.75 18.64 7.69
CA ALA A 231 15.76 18.12 9.06
C ALA A 231 14.33 17.95 9.60
N TRP A 232 13.47 18.92 9.33
CA TRP A 232 12.06 18.84 9.69
C TRP A 232 11.36 17.72 8.90
N ALA A 233 11.54 17.63 7.58
CA ALA A 233 10.95 16.58 6.76
C ALA A 233 11.36 15.17 7.21
N GLU A 234 12.64 14.95 7.52
CA GLU A 234 13.13 13.67 8.08
C GLU A 234 12.46 13.36 9.42
N ALA A 235 12.44 14.31 10.34
CA ALA A 235 11.89 14.11 11.68
C ALA A 235 10.39 13.76 11.63
N VAL A 236 9.61 14.50 10.84
CA VAL A 236 8.16 14.24 10.69
C VAL A 236 7.91 12.87 10.06
N MET A 237 8.63 12.52 8.99
CA MET A 237 8.49 11.21 8.35
C MET A 237 8.81 10.08 9.32
N ARG A 238 9.89 10.18 10.07
CA ARG A 238 10.27 9.16 11.07
C ARG A 238 9.21 9.01 12.15
N VAL A 239 8.70 10.12 12.69
CA VAL A 239 7.62 10.10 13.69
C VAL A 239 6.36 9.50 13.10
N HIS A 240 6.00 9.87 11.88
CA HIS A 240 4.82 9.33 11.18
C HIS A 240 4.89 7.80 11.06
N VAL A 241 5.98 7.26 10.53
CA VAL A 241 6.18 5.83 10.35
C VAL A 241 6.21 5.09 11.69
N LEU A 242 7.04 5.55 12.64
CA LEU A 242 7.20 4.89 13.94
C LEU A 242 5.94 4.95 14.80
N SER A 243 5.12 5.98 14.66
CA SER A 243 3.86 6.11 15.41
C SER A 243 2.79 5.08 15.00
N ALA A 244 2.92 4.45 13.83
CA ALA A 244 2.08 3.35 13.39
C ALA A 244 2.49 1.98 13.99
N ARG A 245 3.78 1.81 14.32
CA ARG A 245 4.38 0.57 14.82
C ARG A 245 3.63 -0.06 16.02
N PRO A 246 3.32 0.67 17.12
CA PRO A 246 2.72 0.06 18.30
C PRO A 246 1.37 -0.60 18.03
N VAL A 247 0.60 -0.06 17.08
CA VAL A 247 -0.73 -0.58 16.74
C VAL A 247 -0.61 -1.96 16.12
N LEU A 248 0.27 -2.11 15.13
CA LEU A 248 0.39 -3.35 14.38
C LEU A 248 1.21 -4.41 15.13
N VAL A 249 2.29 -4.01 15.79
CA VAL A 249 3.11 -4.91 16.63
C VAL A 249 2.30 -5.42 17.81
N GLY A 250 1.47 -4.57 18.44
CA GLY A 250 0.57 -4.98 19.52
C GLY A 250 -0.42 -6.04 19.08
N ALA A 251 -1.08 -5.84 17.94
CA ALA A 251 -2.02 -6.82 17.39
C ALA A 251 -1.34 -8.17 17.02
N ALA A 252 -0.09 -8.13 16.54
CA ALA A 252 0.68 -9.34 16.27
C ALA A 252 1.03 -10.10 17.55
N HIS A 253 1.45 -9.42 18.61
CA HIS A 253 1.69 -10.03 19.92
C HIS A 253 0.45 -10.68 20.53
N ASP A 254 -0.73 -10.06 20.37
CA ASP A 254 -1.98 -10.64 20.86
C ASP A 254 -2.33 -11.93 20.09
N THR A 255 -2.08 -11.96 18.78
CA THR A 255 -2.27 -13.13 17.94
C THR A 255 -1.29 -14.26 18.30
N GLU A 256 -0.02 -13.93 18.53
CA GLU A 256 1.02 -14.89 18.93
C GLU A 256 0.70 -15.53 20.29
N ARG A 257 0.24 -14.74 21.26
CA ARG A 257 -0.20 -15.25 22.57
C ARG A 257 -1.37 -16.23 22.46
N ALA A 258 -2.40 -15.83 21.72
CA ALA A 258 -3.56 -16.69 21.52
C ALA A 258 -3.22 -18.03 20.83
N ALA A 259 -2.22 -18.03 19.94
CA ALA A 259 -1.74 -19.25 19.27
C ALA A 259 -0.86 -20.13 20.17
N GLY A 260 -0.19 -19.57 21.18
CA GLY A 260 0.65 -20.31 22.13
C GLY A 260 -0.11 -20.91 23.32
N GLU A 261 -1.37 -20.52 23.51
CA GLU A 261 -2.25 -21.03 24.58
C GLU A 261 -3.10 -22.25 24.15
N LEU A 262 -3.01 -22.69 22.88
CA LEU A 262 -3.68 -23.85 22.29
C LEU A 262 -2.73 -25.03 22.11
#